data_e77e5924c3d4f71faf9c596c6a593213
#
_entry.id   e77e5924c3d4f71faf9c596c6a593213
#
_cell.length_a   1.000
_cell.length_b   1.000
_cell.length_c   1.000
_cell.angle_alpha   90.00
_cell.angle_beta   90.00
_cell.angle_gamma   90.00
#
_symmetry.space_group_name_H-M   'P 1'
#
loop_
_entity.id
_entity.type
_entity.pdbx_description
1 polymer ?
#
loop_
_entity_poly.entity_id
_entity_poly.type
_entity_poly.pdbx_seq_one_letter_code
_entity_poly.pdbx_strand_id
1 'polypeptide(L)'
;MSETLKFIRADATPHVADSRLRRDDPRMGACAVTLDANPPEERVRAIVLGVADERAVQLAGGRVGAVDGPHRLRDWFFRLPAPPEFGPLSVLNAGDLQAADHTAETQARLAEVIAVLRDRFPHARIVVVGGGHDHSYGEVLGMARSVARDSAAARVALLDVTHRAGVRPAEHDRKELAADSQIRRLLLEPAARLDGQSLLQWGLQRSANSIERMQFLQQHGARTVFWEDIETDERHAAEGLGRWQDEAAIVHAAVAMSIDCAVFGQVAAPGVSEPIALGVAPGAVLRAASHLAACNRPTLLGIHGLNPRFDQDGATARLAARLAWSYLTGWM
;
A
#
# COMPACT_ATOMS: atom_id res chain seq x y z
N MET A 1 -12.30 -7.60 21.86
CA MET A 1 -11.97 -7.10 20.50
C MET A 1 -12.35 -5.63 20.46
N SER A 2 -11.50 -4.72 19.97
CA SER A 2 -11.83 -3.29 19.86
C SER A 2 -13.09 -3.10 19.01
N GLU A 3 -13.98 -2.14 19.36
CA GLU A 3 -15.16 -1.84 18.54
C GLU A 3 -14.80 -1.48 17.09
N THR A 4 -13.63 -0.91 16.88
CA THR A 4 -13.12 -0.55 15.53
C THR A 4 -12.90 -1.77 14.63
N LEU A 5 -12.52 -2.92 15.20
CA LEU A 5 -12.29 -4.14 14.42
C LEU A 5 -13.58 -4.82 13.92
N LYS A 6 -14.77 -4.37 14.38
CA LYS A 6 -16.06 -4.82 13.84
C LYS A 6 -16.28 -4.46 12.38
N PHE A 7 -15.54 -3.47 11.86
CA PHE A 7 -15.58 -3.08 10.45
C PHE A 7 -14.79 -4.01 9.52
N ILE A 8 -14.16 -5.05 10.06
CA ILE A 8 -13.43 -6.05 9.29
C ILE A 8 -14.31 -7.27 9.09
N ARG A 9 -14.45 -7.71 7.82
CA ARG A 9 -15.02 -9.02 7.48
C ARG A 9 -13.90 -10.03 7.35
N ALA A 10 -14.11 -11.21 7.91
CA ALA A 10 -13.19 -12.32 7.67
C ALA A 10 -13.11 -12.60 6.17
N ASP A 11 -11.88 -12.72 5.66
CA ASP A 11 -11.64 -13.15 4.31
C ASP A 11 -11.89 -14.65 4.20
N ALA A 12 -12.75 -15.03 3.25
CA ALA A 12 -13.05 -16.42 2.94
C ALA A 12 -11.97 -17.11 2.09
N THR A 13 -10.87 -16.40 1.76
CA THR A 13 -9.76 -17.04 1.02
C THR A 13 -9.25 -18.22 1.83
N PRO A 14 -9.37 -19.47 1.33
CA PRO A 14 -8.85 -20.61 2.05
C PRO A 14 -7.35 -20.36 2.24
N HIS A 15 -6.91 -20.22 3.47
CA HIS A 15 -5.50 -20.39 3.78
C HIS A 15 -5.19 -21.79 3.26
N VAL A 16 -4.32 -21.88 2.27
CA VAL A 16 -4.03 -23.16 1.62
C VAL A 16 -3.41 -24.07 2.68
N ALA A 17 -4.26 -24.68 3.51
CA ALA A 17 -3.97 -25.93 4.14
C ALA A 17 -3.97 -27.01 3.03
N ASP A 18 -3.14 -26.80 2.01
CA ASP A 18 -2.94 -27.82 1.01
C ASP A 18 -2.16 -28.95 1.70
N SER A 19 -2.82 -30.09 1.83
CA SER A 19 -2.21 -31.34 2.31
C SER A 19 -0.96 -31.76 1.49
N ARG A 20 -0.66 -31.05 0.40
CA ARG A 20 0.54 -31.14 -0.43
C ARG A 20 1.69 -30.26 0.06
N LEU A 21 1.52 -29.46 1.13
CA LEU A 21 2.61 -28.68 1.70
C LEU A 21 3.66 -29.64 2.27
N ARG A 22 4.79 -29.71 1.61
CA ARG A 22 5.95 -30.43 2.11
C ARG A 22 6.46 -29.74 3.38
N ARG A 23 6.87 -30.52 4.38
CA ARG A 23 7.48 -29.98 5.59
C ARG A 23 8.78 -29.20 5.30
N ASP A 24 9.43 -29.53 4.18
CA ASP A 24 10.68 -28.93 3.67
C ASP A 24 10.44 -27.68 2.80
N ASP A 25 9.19 -27.31 2.52
CA ASP A 25 8.83 -26.15 1.69
C ASP A 25 7.59 -25.41 2.26
N PRO A 26 7.73 -24.78 3.46
CA PRO A 26 6.62 -24.10 4.09
C PRO A 26 6.18 -22.88 3.27
N ARG A 27 4.87 -22.63 3.26
CA ARG A 27 4.25 -21.50 2.55
C ARG A 27 3.68 -20.48 3.51
N MET A 28 3.58 -19.21 3.07
CA MET A 28 3.01 -18.12 3.87
C MET A 28 1.62 -18.47 4.40
N GLY A 29 0.79 -19.21 3.63
CA GLY A 29 -0.51 -19.69 4.06
C GLY A 29 -0.47 -20.66 5.25
N ALA A 30 0.58 -21.46 5.40
CA ALA A 30 0.76 -22.33 6.56
C ALA A 30 1.12 -21.55 7.84
N CYS A 31 1.59 -20.32 7.71
CA CYS A 31 1.89 -19.40 8.82
C CYS A 31 0.72 -18.48 9.16
N ALA A 32 -0.37 -18.54 8.39
CA ALA A 32 -1.48 -17.60 8.50
C ALA A 32 -2.46 -17.94 9.63
N VAL A 33 -3.03 -16.91 10.19
CA VAL A 33 -4.09 -16.94 11.21
C VAL A 33 -5.08 -15.81 10.95
N THR A 34 -6.34 -16.01 11.29
CA THR A 34 -7.37 -14.96 11.19
C THR A 34 -7.42 -14.10 12.46
N LEU A 35 -8.02 -12.93 12.35
CA LEU A 35 -8.17 -11.99 13.46
C LEU A 35 -9.03 -12.59 14.59
N ASP A 36 -10.05 -13.39 14.23
CA ASP A 36 -10.98 -14.02 15.21
C ASP A 36 -10.28 -15.04 16.10
N ALA A 37 -9.20 -15.65 15.64
CA ALA A 37 -8.39 -16.56 16.42
C ALA A 37 -7.62 -15.87 17.56
N ASN A 38 -7.66 -14.51 17.60
CA ASN A 38 -7.02 -13.70 18.63
C ASN A 38 -5.55 -14.06 18.89
N PRO A 39 -4.68 -14.05 17.86
CA PRO A 39 -3.31 -14.51 18.01
C PRO A 39 -2.52 -13.67 19.02
N PRO A 40 -1.55 -14.26 19.73
CA PRO A 40 -0.64 -13.54 20.62
C PRO A 40 0.16 -12.49 19.83
N GLU A 41 0.33 -11.31 20.45
CA GLU A 41 1.01 -10.17 19.81
C GLU A 41 2.42 -10.52 19.33
N GLU A 42 3.19 -11.18 20.19
CA GLU A 42 4.59 -11.54 19.94
C GLU A 42 4.80 -12.54 18.81
N ARG A 43 3.74 -13.23 18.38
CA ARG A 43 3.79 -14.17 17.26
C ARG A 43 3.58 -13.52 15.91
N VAL A 44 2.78 -12.46 15.85
CA VAL A 44 2.42 -11.78 14.59
C VAL A 44 3.57 -10.90 14.11
N ARG A 45 4.12 -11.24 12.94
CA ARG A 45 5.21 -10.50 12.27
C ARG A 45 4.72 -9.71 11.05
N ALA A 46 3.65 -10.19 10.44
CA ALA A 46 3.09 -9.65 9.21
C ALA A 46 1.57 -9.58 9.29
N ILE A 47 1.00 -8.52 8.76
CA ILE A 47 -0.45 -8.30 8.67
C ILE A 47 -0.82 -8.00 7.23
N VAL A 48 -1.84 -8.69 6.70
CA VAL A 48 -2.43 -8.43 5.39
C VAL A 48 -3.87 -7.97 5.61
N LEU A 49 -4.15 -6.70 5.28
CA LEU A 49 -5.46 -6.06 5.36
C LEU A 49 -5.95 -5.74 3.95
N GLY A 50 -7.15 -6.17 3.59
CA GLY A 50 -7.78 -5.80 2.33
C GLY A 50 -8.71 -4.60 2.47
N VAL A 51 -8.89 -3.85 1.39
CA VAL A 51 -9.90 -2.80 1.23
C VAL A 51 -10.60 -3.00 -0.10
N ALA A 52 -11.70 -3.75 -0.08
CA ALA A 52 -12.47 -4.12 -1.26
C ALA A 52 -13.44 -2.97 -1.67
N ASP A 53 -12.87 -1.81 -2.05
CA ASP A 53 -13.63 -0.63 -2.49
C ASP A 53 -12.98 0.00 -3.73
N GLU A 54 -13.75 0.13 -4.81
CA GLU A 54 -13.30 0.71 -6.08
C GLU A 54 -14.09 1.94 -6.51
N ARG A 55 -14.97 2.47 -5.63
CA ARG A 55 -15.81 3.62 -5.98
C ARG A 55 -15.00 4.85 -6.38
N ALA A 56 -13.89 5.09 -5.71
CA ALA A 56 -12.99 6.18 -6.05
C ALA A 56 -12.37 6.02 -7.45
N VAL A 57 -12.11 4.77 -7.87
CA VAL A 57 -11.67 4.44 -9.24
C VAL A 57 -12.75 4.80 -10.25
N GLN A 58 -14.02 4.46 -9.96
CA GLN A 58 -15.14 4.80 -10.82
C GLN A 58 -15.33 6.31 -10.96
N LEU A 59 -15.22 7.06 -9.85
CA LEU A 59 -15.26 8.53 -9.83
C LEU A 59 -14.13 9.17 -10.63
N ALA A 60 -12.97 8.51 -10.71
CA ALA A 60 -11.84 8.96 -11.54
C ALA A 60 -11.97 8.56 -13.02
N GLY A 61 -12.99 7.75 -13.38
CA GLY A 61 -13.19 7.23 -14.74
C GLY A 61 -12.38 5.98 -15.07
N GLY A 62 -11.81 5.30 -14.06
CA GLY A 62 -11.07 4.06 -14.21
C GLY A 62 -11.98 2.84 -14.43
N ARG A 63 -11.38 1.73 -14.88
CA ARG A 63 -12.09 0.46 -15.15
C ARG A 63 -12.44 -0.25 -13.83
N VAL A 64 -13.69 -0.74 -13.72
CA VAL A 64 -14.16 -1.50 -12.56
C VAL A 64 -13.58 -2.92 -12.52
N GLY A 65 -13.45 -3.49 -11.32
CA GLY A 65 -12.94 -4.84 -11.03
C GLY A 65 -11.83 -4.88 -9.97
N ALA A 66 -11.34 -3.73 -9.53
CA ALA A 66 -10.31 -3.65 -8.48
C ALA A 66 -10.83 -4.08 -7.09
N VAL A 67 -12.13 -4.13 -6.88
CA VAL A 67 -12.77 -4.65 -5.67
C VAL A 67 -12.32 -6.08 -5.34
N ASP A 68 -12.01 -6.90 -6.35
CA ASP A 68 -11.53 -8.27 -6.21
C ASP A 68 -10.00 -8.37 -5.99
N GLY A 69 -9.29 -7.23 -6.04
CA GLY A 69 -7.83 -7.15 -5.91
C GLY A 69 -7.29 -7.77 -4.63
N PRO A 70 -7.83 -7.44 -3.43
CA PRO A 70 -7.38 -8.00 -2.17
C PRO A 70 -7.43 -9.53 -2.13
N HIS A 71 -8.54 -10.11 -2.55
CA HIS A 71 -8.71 -11.57 -2.62
C HIS A 71 -7.68 -12.19 -3.57
N ARG A 72 -7.52 -11.62 -4.77
CA ARG A 72 -6.61 -12.16 -5.79
C ARG A 72 -5.14 -12.07 -5.40
N LEU A 73 -4.72 -11.00 -4.72
CA LEU A 73 -3.37 -10.91 -4.17
C LEU A 73 -3.12 -12.01 -3.13
N ARG A 74 -4.06 -12.22 -2.18
CA ARG A 74 -3.92 -13.25 -1.14
C ARG A 74 -3.80 -14.66 -1.73
N ASP A 75 -4.53 -14.99 -2.79
CA ASP A 75 -4.43 -16.27 -3.51
C ASP A 75 -3.00 -16.58 -3.93
N TRP A 76 -2.25 -15.58 -4.39
CA TRP A 76 -0.86 -15.74 -4.79
C TRP A 76 0.11 -15.62 -3.62
N PHE A 77 -0.13 -14.68 -2.71
CA PHE A 77 0.74 -14.44 -1.55
C PHE A 77 0.86 -15.66 -0.65
N PHE A 78 -0.25 -16.32 -0.33
CA PHE A 78 -0.23 -17.48 0.54
C PHE A 78 0.46 -18.72 -0.07
N ARG A 79 0.69 -18.72 -1.37
CA ARG A 79 1.46 -19.76 -2.08
C ARG A 79 2.97 -19.49 -2.11
N LEU A 80 3.42 -18.28 -1.73
CA LEU A 80 4.84 -17.96 -1.70
C LEU A 80 5.55 -18.66 -0.53
N PRO A 81 6.85 -18.97 -0.65
CA PRO A 81 7.60 -19.63 0.42
C PRO A 81 7.65 -18.78 1.67
N ALA A 82 7.56 -19.41 2.83
CA ALA A 82 7.76 -18.77 4.12
C ALA A 82 9.24 -18.84 4.50
N PRO A 83 9.90 -17.71 4.77
CA PRO A 83 11.28 -17.71 5.30
C PRO A 83 11.35 -18.38 6.67
N PRO A 84 12.54 -18.84 7.10
CA PRO A 84 12.71 -19.60 8.36
C PRO A 84 12.22 -18.88 9.62
N GLU A 85 12.21 -17.55 9.62
CA GLU A 85 11.73 -16.72 10.73
C GLU A 85 10.19 -16.67 10.83
N PHE A 86 9.47 -17.17 9.80
CA PHE A 86 8.01 -17.27 9.79
C PHE A 86 7.58 -18.68 10.21
N GLY A 87 6.92 -18.76 11.36
CA GLY A 87 6.31 -19.98 11.87
C GLY A 87 4.78 -19.85 11.94
N PRO A 88 4.10 -20.84 12.56
CA PRO A 88 2.66 -20.77 12.79
C PRO A 88 2.26 -19.47 13.51
N LEU A 89 1.16 -18.85 13.07
CA LEU A 89 0.61 -17.57 13.58
C LEU A 89 1.43 -16.31 13.26
N SER A 90 2.48 -16.42 12.42
CA SER A 90 3.32 -15.27 12.08
C SER A 90 2.65 -14.30 11.09
N VAL A 91 1.65 -14.74 10.34
CA VAL A 91 0.94 -13.92 9.34
C VAL A 91 -0.52 -13.76 9.77
N LEU A 92 -0.89 -12.54 10.14
CA LEU A 92 -2.29 -12.21 10.40
C LEU A 92 -2.97 -11.86 9.07
N ASN A 93 -3.89 -12.72 8.60
CA ASN A 93 -4.88 -12.32 7.62
C ASN A 93 -5.98 -11.54 8.35
N ALA A 94 -5.89 -10.22 8.31
CA ALA A 94 -6.84 -9.38 9.02
C ALA A 94 -8.24 -9.39 8.38
N GLY A 95 -8.36 -9.87 7.13
CA GLY A 95 -9.63 -9.81 6.38
C GLY A 95 -9.78 -8.53 5.58
N ASP A 96 -11.01 -8.18 5.21
CA ASP A 96 -11.33 -7.02 4.38
C ASP A 96 -12.11 -5.96 5.15
N LEU A 97 -11.68 -4.71 5.03
CA LEU A 97 -12.39 -3.55 5.55
C LEU A 97 -13.74 -3.42 4.83
N GLN A 98 -14.80 -3.29 5.60
CA GLN A 98 -16.13 -3.00 5.07
C GLN A 98 -16.20 -1.55 4.59
N ALA A 99 -16.50 -1.35 3.31
CA ALA A 99 -16.75 -0.04 2.77
C ALA A 99 -17.92 0.64 3.49
N ALA A 100 -17.80 1.94 3.76
CA ALA A 100 -18.88 2.78 4.27
C ALA A 100 -19.76 3.30 3.12
N ASP A 101 -20.79 4.07 3.40
CA ASP A 101 -21.65 4.64 2.36
C ASP A 101 -20.92 5.64 1.47
N HIS A 102 -19.95 6.37 2.04
CA HIS A 102 -19.11 7.34 1.35
C HIS A 102 -17.63 6.97 1.37
N THR A 103 -16.89 7.32 0.33
CA THR A 103 -15.46 7.01 0.21
C THR A 103 -14.65 7.69 1.33
N ALA A 104 -14.99 8.93 1.72
CA ALA A 104 -14.31 9.61 2.82
C ALA A 104 -14.48 8.90 4.17
N GLU A 105 -15.64 8.29 4.42
CA GLU A 105 -15.89 7.50 5.64
C GLU A 105 -15.12 6.18 5.60
N THR A 106 -15.04 5.53 4.43
CA THR A 106 -14.19 4.34 4.26
C THR A 106 -12.73 4.64 4.60
N GLN A 107 -12.20 5.77 4.16
CA GLN A 107 -10.85 6.22 4.49
C GLN A 107 -10.68 6.47 6.00
N ALA A 108 -11.67 7.06 6.65
CA ALA A 108 -11.64 7.29 8.10
C ALA A 108 -11.63 5.96 8.90
N ARG A 109 -12.44 4.97 8.47
CA ARG A 109 -12.45 3.61 9.04
C ARG A 109 -11.11 2.91 8.80
N LEU A 110 -10.54 3.02 7.61
CA LEU A 110 -9.21 2.46 7.31
C LEU A 110 -8.15 3.01 8.25
N ALA A 111 -8.14 4.33 8.45
CA ALA A 111 -7.20 4.98 9.37
C ALA A 111 -7.36 4.49 10.82
N GLU A 112 -8.59 4.27 11.29
CA GLU A 112 -8.84 3.73 12.63
C GLU A 112 -8.37 2.29 12.77
N VAL A 113 -8.67 1.44 11.78
CA VAL A 113 -8.24 0.04 11.78
C VAL A 113 -6.72 -0.07 11.77
N ILE A 114 -6.02 0.71 10.94
CA ILE A 114 -4.55 0.71 10.90
C ILE A 114 -3.97 1.13 12.26
N ALA A 115 -4.50 2.20 12.87
CA ALA A 115 -4.02 2.65 14.18
C ALA A 115 -4.21 1.56 15.24
N VAL A 116 -5.37 0.88 15.28
CA VAL A 116 -5.64 -0.21 16.22
C VAL A 116 -4.75 -1.43 15.98
N LEU A 117 -4.53 -1.81 14.70
CA LEU A 117 -3.64 -2.92 14.37
C LEU A 117 -2.19 -2.61 14.74
N ARG A 118 -1.73 -1.38 14.53
CA ARG A 118 -0.39 -0.91 14.93
C ARG A 118 -0.19 -0.97 16.44
N ASP A 119 -1.20 -0.51 17.21
CA ASP A 119 -1.14 -0.54 18.68
C ASP A 119 -1.13 -1.97 19.23
N ARG A 120 -1.93 -2.84 18.62
CA ARG A 120 -2.03 -4.23 19.05
C ARG A 120 -0.83 -5.08 18.62
N PHE A 121 -0.22 -4.78 17.48
CA PHE A 121 0.90 -5.53 16.91
C PHE A 121 2.04 -4.58 16.52
N PRO A 122 2.71 -3.92 17.48
CA PRO A 122 3.65 -2.82 17.22
C PRO A 122 4.86 -3.24 16.38
N HIS A 123 5.23 -4.52 16.43
CA HIS A 123 6.37 -5.08 15.69
C HIS A 123 6.00 -5.67 14.33
N ALA A 124 4.71 -5.80 14.03
CA ALA A 124 4.26 -6.38 12.78
C ALA A 124 4.35 -5.36 11.62
N ARG A 125 4.78 -5.83 10.45
CA ARG A 125 4.69 -5.08 9.20
C ARG A 125 3.29 -5.20 8.63
N ILE A 126 2.72 -4.10 8.13
CA ILE A 126 1.36 -4.07 7.62
C ILE A 126 1.40 -3.85 6.11
N VAL A 127 0.76 -4.76 5.36
CA VAL A 127 0.40 -4.53 3.96
C VAL A 127 -1.09 -4.25 3.89
N VAL A 128 -1.45 -3.14 3.24
CA VAL A 128 -2.81 -2.83 2.84
C VAL A 128 -2.96 -3.11 1.36
N VAL A 129 -3.97 -3.87 0.98
CA VAL A 129 -4.29 -4.18 -0.41
C VAL A 129 -5.62 -3.56 -0.74
N GLY A 130 -5.60 -2.55 -1.60
CA GLY A 130 -6.81 -1.79 -1.90
C GLY A 130 -7.34 -1.97 -3.31
N GLY A 131 -8.52 -1.44 -3.53
CA GLY A 131 -9.08 -1.22 -4.86
C GLY A 131 -8.40 -0.02 -5.52
N GLY A 132 -8.79 1.20 -5.15
CA GLY A 132 -8.21 2.43 -5.68
C GLY A 132 -6.99 2.93 -4.89
N HIS A 133 -6.17 3.75 -5.54
CA HIS A 133 -4.98 4.37 -4.93
C HIS A 133 -5.34 5.47 -3.89
N ASP A 134 -6.59 5.90 -3.85
CA ASP A 134 -7.13 6.80 -2.83
C ASP A 134 -6.96 6.28 -1.39
N HIS A 135 -6.84 4.95 -1.22
CA HIS A 135 -6.65 4.33 0.11
C HIS A 135 -5.34 4.75 0.78
N SER A 136 -4.34 5.21 0.04
CA SER A 136 -3.13 5.82 0.60
C SER A 136 -3.43 6.99 1.55
N TYR A 137 -4.55 7.69 1.36
CA TYR A 137 -4.99 8.73 2.29
C TYR A 137 -5.33 8.16 3.68
N GLY A 138 -6.14 7.11 3.74
CA GLY A 138 -6.48 6.44 5.00
C GLY A 138 -5.27 5.76 5.65
N GLU A 139 -4.35 5.22 4.84
CA GLU A 139 -3.10 4.61 5.30
C GLU A 139 -2.22 5.59 6.05
N VAL A 140 -1.93 6.74 5.44
CA VAL A 140 -1.11 7.80 6.06
C VAL A 140 -1.78 8.36 7.30
N LEU A 141 -3.10 8.61 7.27
CA LEU A 141 -3.85 9.04 8.45
C LEU A 141 -3.78 8.01 9.59
N GLY A 142 -3.86 6.73 9.30
CA GLY A 142 -3.75 5.66 10.29
C GLY A 142 -2.37 5.61 10.93
N MET A 143 -1.32 5.71 10.13
CA MET A 143 0.06 5.82 10.62
C MET A 143 0.26 7.09 11.45
N ALA A 144 -0.27 8.24 11.00
CA ALA A 144 -0.19 9.49 11.73
C ALA A 144 -0.89 9.42 13.10
N ARG A 145 -2.06 8.78 13.19
CA ARG A 145 -2.78 8.56 14.46
C ARG A 145 -1.98 7.69 15.42
N SER A 146 -1.34 6.63 14.92
CA SER A 146 -0.50 5.74 15.75
C SER A 146 0.68 6.51 16.36
N VAL A 147 1.51 7.19 15.53
CA VAL A 147 2.70 7.91 16.03
C VAL A 147 2.36 9.17 16.82
N ALA A 148 1.18 9.75 16.64
CA ALA A 148 0.72 10.93 17.38
C ALA A 148 0.57 10.67 18.89
N ARG A 149 0.37 9.41 19.28
CA ARG A 149 0.27 9.03 20.71
C ARG A 149 1.60 9.16 21.42
N ASP A 150 2.71 8.87 20.70
CA ASP A 150 4.05 8.94 21.26
C ASP A 150 4.57 10.38 21.33
N SER A 151 4.24 11.20 20.33
CA SER A 151 4.66 12.60 20.26
C SER A 151 3.73 13.45 19.39
N ALA A 152 3.31 14.60 19.92
CA ALA A 152 2.55 15.60 19.16
C ALA A 152 3.34 16.17 17.95
N ALA A 153 4.66 16.11 17.98
CA ALA A 153 5.54 16.56 16.89
C ALA A 153 5.83 15.46 15.86
N ALA A 154 5.42 14.20 16.11
CA ALA A 154 5.69 13.09 15.20
C ALA A 154 5.11 13.33 13.81
N ARG A 155 5.88 13.02 12.77
CA ARG A 155 5.54 13.16 11.35
C ARG A 155 5.64 11.82 10.66
N VAL A 156 4.92 11.70 9.53
CA VAL A 156 4.95 10.54 8.64
C VAL A 156 5.61 10.94 7.33
N ALA A 157 6.46 10.07 6.78
CA ALA A 157 6.96 10.19 5.42
C ALA A 157 6.21 9.26 4.48
N LEU A 158 5.98 9.69 3.24
CA LEU A 158 5.31 8.90 2.19
C LEU A 158 6.18 8.82 0.94
N LEU A 159 6.52 7.59 0.56
CA LEU A 159 6.96 7.25 -0.79
C LEU A 159 5.75 6.81 -1.60
N ASP A 160 5.35 7.62 -2.56
CA ASP A 160 4.19 7.38 -3.44
C ASP A 160 4.67 6.98 -4.83
N VAL A 161 4.55 5.69 -5.16
CA VAL A 161 5.02 5.09 -6.41
C VAL A 161 3.85 5.03 -7.39
N THR A 162 3.80 5.98 -8.31
CA THR A 162 2.65 6.18 -9.19
C THR A 162 3.03 6.90 -10.48
N HIS A 163 2.26 6.69 -11.55
CA HIS A 163 2.43 7.42 -12.81
C HIS A 163 1.72 8.78 -12.82
N ARG A 164 0.73 8.95 -11.94
CA ARG A 164 -0.12 10.16 -11.86
C ARG A 164 -0.08 10.76 -10.47
N ALA A 165 0.17 12.06 -10.39
CA ALA A 165 0.09 12.81 -9.16
C ALA A 165 -1.36 12.87 -8.64
N GLY A 166 -1.62 12.35 -7.49
CA GLY A 166 -2.95 12.31 -6.85
C GLY A 166 -3.39 13.68 -6.30
N VAL A 167 -3.35 14.73 -7.12
CA VAL A 167 -3.59 16.12 -6.69
C VAL A 167 -4.76 16.80 -7.41
N ARG A 168 -5.69 16.01 -7.96
CA ARG A 168 -6.93 16.54 -8.52
C ARG A 168 -7.64 17.41 -7.48
N PRO A 169 -8.12 18.62 -7.84
CA PRO A 169 -8.96 19.42 -6.96
C PRO A 169 -10.20 18.65 -6.53
N ALA A 170 -10.60 18.78 -5.25
CA ALA A 170 -11.83 18.19 -4.78
C ALA A 170 -13.00 18.87 -5.51
N GLU A 171 -13.89 18.06 -6.08
CA GLU A 171 -15.19 18.52 -6.53
C GLU A 171 -16.06 18.89 -5.31
N HIS A 172 -17.18 19.56 -5.51
CA HIS A 172 -17.96 20.24 -4.47
C HIS A 172 -18.42 19.35 -3.30
N ASP A 173 -18.44 18.03 -3.48
CA ASP A 173 -18.80 17.09 -2.41
C ASP A 173 -17.56 16.52 -1.70
N ARG A 174 -17.34 16.96 -0.45
CA ARG A 174 -16.23 16.51 0.40
C ARG A 174 -16.40 15.05 0.91
N LYS A 175 -17.55 14.44 0.68
CA LYS A 175 -17.84 13.07 1.13
C LYS A 175 -17.28 12.02 0.16
N GLU A 176 -17.11 12.41 -1.10
CA GLU A 176 -16.59 11.52 -2.13
C GLU A 176 -15.16 11.89 -2.51
N LEU A 177 -14.31 10.89 -2.64
CA LEU A 177 -12.90 10.99 -3.00
C LEU A 177 -12.66 10.23 -4.29
N ALA A 178 -12.20 10.92 -5.32
CA ALA A 178 -11.70 10.26 -6.52
C ALA A 178 -10.29 9.68 -6.28
N ALA A 179 -9.95 8.62 -6.98
CA ALA A 179 -8.68 7.90 -6.81
C ALA A 179 -7.43 8.72 -7.16
N ASP A 180 -7.58 9.89 -7.75
CA ASP A 180 -6.49 10.79 -8.12
C ASP A 180 -6.48 12.11 -7.32
N SER A 181 -7.07 12.14 -6.09
CA SER A 181 -7.15 13.32 -5.23
C SER A 181 -6.46 13.16 -3.85
N GLN A 182 -5.98 11.98 -3.52
CA GLN A 182 -5.48 11.59 -2.20
C GLN A 182 -4.29 12.43 -1.72
N ILE A 183 -3.33 12.70 -2.59
CA ILE A 183 -2.12 13.47 -2.22
C ILE A 183 -2.46 14.93 -1.93
N ARG A 184 -3.35 15.54 -2.74
CA ARG A 184 -3.83 16.88 -2.44
C ARG A 184 -4.44 16.97 -1.07
N ARG A 185 -5.26 16.01 -0.70
CA ARG A 185 -5.90 15.97 0.62
C ARG A 185 -4.90 15.76 1.74
N LEU A 186 -3.94 14.84 1.58
CA LEU A 186 -2.88 14.62 2.57
C LEU A 186 -2.08 15.89 2.86
N LEU A 187 -1.71 16.64 1.81
CA LEU A 187 -0.94 17.88 1.96
C LEU A 187 -1.75 19.03 2.58
N LEU A 188 -3.08 18.99 2.48
CA LEU A 188 -3.98 20.00 3.06
C LEU A 188 -4.59 19.57 4.40
N GLU A 189 -4.38 18.33 4.85
CA GLU A 189 -4.94 17.76 6.08
C GLU A 189 -3.90 17.75 7.22
N PRO A 190 -4.02 18.66 8.21
CA PRO A 190 -3.05 18.70 9.31
C PRO A 190 -2.96 17.40 10.11
N ALA A 191 -4.05 16.62 10.19
CA ALA A 191 -4.08 15.34 10.89
C ALA A 191 -3.25 14.26 10.19
N ALA A 192 -2.93 14.40 8.90
CA ALA A 192 -2.06 13.51 8.15
C ALA A 192 -0.59 13.60 8.61
N ARG A 193 -0.22 14.70 9.26
CA ARG A 193 1.15 14.92 9.75
C ARG A 193 2.22 14.73 8.68
N LEU A 194 1.84 14.98 7.44
CA LEU A 194 2.66 14.90 6.24
C LEU A 194 2.78 16.30 5.67
N ASP A 195 4.00 16.73 5.39
CA ASP A 195 4.28 17.93 4.60
C ASP A 195 4.91 17.55 3.26
N GLY A 196 5.07 18.51 2.36
CA GLY A 196 5.62 18.21 1.05
C GLY A 196 7.06 17.70 1.08
N GLN A 197 7.88 18.12 2.04
CA GLN A 197 9.26 17.65 2.16
C GLN A 197 9.33 16.19 2.59
N SER A 198 8.28 15.70 3.27
CA SER A 198 8.10 14.32 3.71
C SER A 198 7.49 13.42 2.62
N LEU A 199 7.18 13.98 1.42
CA LEU A 199 6.59 13.29 0.28
C LEU A 199 7.58 13.15 -0.86
N LEU A 200 7.78 11.92 -1.31
CA LEU A 200 8.40 11.63 -2.60
C LEU A 200 7.38 10.95 -3.52
N GLN A 201 7.04 11.58 -4.63
CA GLN A 201 6.32 10.93 -5.73
C GLN A 201 7.31 10.43 -6.77
N TRP A 202 7.29 9.12 -7.03
CA TRP A 202 8.27 8.45 -7.89
C TRP A 202 7.58 7.68 -9.02
N GLY A 203 8.07 7.85 -10.26
CA GLY A 203 7.52 7.20 -11.44
C GLY A 203 6.46 8.02 -12.17
N LEU A 204 6.28 9.30 -11.79
CA LEU A 204 5.35 10.20 -12.47
C LEU A 204 5.66 10.27 -13.98
N GLN A 205 4.62 10.33 -14.82
CA GLN A 205 4.80 10.53 -16.24
C GLN A 205 4.38 11.95 -16.66
N ARG A 206 5.22 12.62 -17.46
CA ARG A 206 4.91 13.96 -17.96
C ARG A 206 3.64 13.96 -18.80
N SER A 207 3.38 12.87 -19.53
CA SER A 207 2.17 12.70 -20.35
C SER A 207 0.88 12.50 -19.54
N ALA A 208 0.97 12.14 -18.26
CA ALA A 208 -0.18 11.87 -17.38
C ALA A 208 -0.48 13.02 -16.40
N ASN A 209 0.34 14.08 -16.37
CA ASN A 209 0.26 15.13 -15.38
C ASN A 209 0.28 16.52 -16.01
N SER A 210 -0.74 17.34 -15.72
CA SER A 210 -0.81 18.72 -16.19
C SER A 210 0.18 19.63 -15.44
N ILE A 211 0.47 20.79 -16.03
CA ILE A 211 1.33 21.81 -15.42
C ILE A 211 0.79 22.23 -14.05
N GLU A 212 -0.52 22.40 -13.93
CA GLU A 212 -1.17 22.83 -12.68
C GLU A 212 -0.97 21.80 -11.55
N ARG A 213 -1.00 20.50 -11.88
CA ARG A 213 -0.71 19.42 -10.92
C ARG A 213 0.74 19.50 -10.43
N MET A 214 1.67 19.72 -11.34
CA MET A 214 3.09 19.85 -10.98
C MET A 214 3.36 21.13 -10.18
N GLN A 215 2.75 22.22 -10.54
CA GLN A 215 2.85 23.48 -9.77
C GLN A 215 2.30 23.32 -8.35
N PHE A 216 1.19 22.60 -8.16
CA PHE A 216 0.66 22.32 -6.83
C PHE A 216 1.67 21.54 -5.97
N LEU A 217 2.28 20.49 -6.49
CA LEU A 217 3.30 19.72 -5.77
C LEU A 217 4.52 20.59 -5.43
N GLN A 218 5.00 21.36 -6.39
CA GLN A 218 6.14 22.27 -6.19
C GLN A 218 5.87 23.33 -5.12
N GLN A 219 4.68 23.95 -5.15
CA GLN A 219 4.26 24.94 -4.14
C GLN A 219 4.21 24.38 -2.72
N HIS A 220 3.93 23.08 -2.58
CA HIS A 220 3.93 22.39 -1.28
C HIS A 220 5.28 21.77 -0.93
N GLY A 221 6.32 21.89 -1.79
CA GLY A 221 7.66 21.39 -1.53
C GLY A 221 7.82 19.87 -1.71
N ALA A 222 6.89 19.22 -2.39
CA ALA A 222 6.98 17.77 -2.65
C ALA A 222 8.14 17.44 -3.62
N ARG A 223 8.85 16.35 -3.35
CA ARG A 223 9.86 15.80 -4.26
C ARG A 223 9.18 14.96 -5.33
N THR A 224 9.59 15.12 -6.58
CA THR A 224 9.04 14.38 -7.72
C THR A 224 10.15 13.79 -8.57
N VAL A 225 9.97 12.53 -9.01
CA VAL A 225 10.87 11.85 -9.95
C VAL A 225 10.01 11.32 -11.10
N PHE A 226 10.36 11.70 -12.32
CA PHE A 226 9.61 11.29 -13.50
C PHE A 226 10.15 9.98 -14.08
N TRP A 227 9.25 9.16 -14.64
CA TRP A 227 9.58 7.91 -15.30
C TRP A 227 10.61 8.14 -16.43
N GLU A 228 10.46 9.21 -17.20
CA GLU A 228 11.37 9.56 -18.30
C GLU A 228 12.81 9.83 -17.83
N ASP A 229 12.98 10.23 -16.56
CA ASP A 229 14.31 10.40 -15.95
C ASP A 229 14.83 9.07 -15.38
N ILE A 230 13.94 8.18 -14.90
CA ILE A 230 14.28 6.85 -14.40
C ILE A 230 14.77 5.94 -15.54
N GLU A 231 14.09 5.98 -16.70
CA GLU A 231 14.40 5.12 -17.85
C GLU A 231 15.84 5.32 -18.34
N THR A 232 16.38 6.51 -18.21
CA THR A 232 17.76 6.81 -18.63
C THR A 232 18.81 6.23 -17.71
N ASP A 233 18.52 6.06 -16.41
CA ASP A 233 19.43 5.46 -15.41
C ASP A 233 18.62 4.78 -14.28
N GLU A 234 18.05 3.63 -14.60
CA GLU A 234 17.21 2.86 -13.67
C GLU A 234 17.96 2.48 -12.38
N ARG A 235 19.25 2.14 -12.50
CA ARG A 235 20.03 1.74 -11.34
C ARG A 235 20.19 2.90 -10.34
N HIS A 236 20.56 4.06 -10.81
CA HIS A 236 20.74 5.26 -9.97
C HIS A 236 19.42 5.69 -9.35
N ALA A 237 18.31 5.63 -10.12
CA ALA A 237 16.99 5.94 -9.63
C ALA A 237 16.53 4.96 -8.53
N ALA A 238 16.83 3.66 -8.68
CA ALA A 238 16.52 2.65 -7.67
C ALA A 238 17.34 2.83 -6.38
N GLU A 239 18.63 3.16 -6.49
CA GLU A 239 19.46 3.50 -5.33
C GLU A 239 18.97 4.77 -4.64
N GLY A 240 18.42 5.72 -5.40
CA GLY A 240 17.80 6.94 -4.87
C GLY A 240 16.60 6.67 -3.98
N LEU A 241 15.79 5.64 -4.29
CA LEU A 241 14.67 5.22 -3.44
C LEU A 241 15.15 4.76 -2.05
N GLY A 242 16.16 3.88 -2.00
CA GLY A 242 16.72 3.41 -0.74
C GLY A 242 17.29 4.56 0.11
N ARG A 243 18.08 5.44 -0.50
CA ARG A 243 18.61 6.63 0.21
C ARG A 243 17.52 7.51 0.78
N TRP A 244 16.45 7.75 0.00
CA TRP A 244 15.32 8.54 0.50
C TRP A 244 14.62 7.87 1.69
N GLN A 245 14.44 6.54 1.66
CA GLN A 245 13.85 5.80 2.77
C GLN A 245 14.70 5.86 4.04
N ASP A 246 16.03 5.79 3.90
CA ASP A 246 16.97 5.94 5.02
C ASP A 246 16.91 7.36 5.63
N GLU A 247 16.92 8.39 4.79
CA GLU A 247 16.75 9.79 5.21
C GLU A 247 15.40 9.98 5.93
N ALA A 248 14.33 9.44 5.36
CA ALA A 248 12.99 9.51 5.93
C ALA A 248 12.93 8.83 7.30
N ALA A 249 13.54 7.65 7.47
CA ALA A 249 13.57 6.93 8.74
C ALA A 249 14.36 7.64 9.84
N ILE A 250 15.33 8.48 9.47
CA ILE A 250 16.07 9.31 10.44
C ILE A 250 15.20 10.45 10.96
N VAL A 251 14.47 11.12 10.07
CA VAL A 251 13.76 12.38 10.36
C VAL A 251 12.34 12.15 10.87
N HIS A 252 11.67 11.09 10.39
CA HIS A 252 10.23 10.87 10.64
C HIS A 252 9.97 9.73 11.62
N ALA A 253 8.81 9.78 12.26
CA ALA A 253 8.39 8.77 13.22
C ALA A 253 7.84 7.50 12.55
N ALA A 254 7.39 7.59 11.31
CA ALA A 254 6.93 6.46 10.51
C ALA A 254 7.19 6.70 9.02
N VAL A 255 7.32 5.62 8.25
CA VAL A 255 7.50 5.65 6.79
C VAL A 255 6.46 4.78 6.12
N ALA A 256 5.64 5.36 5.28
CA ALA A 256 4.70 4.65 4.42
C ALA A 256 5.22 4.59 2.97
N MET A 257 4.94 3.50 2.28
CA MET A 257 5.12 3.36 0.84
C MET A 257 3.77 2.95 0.24
N SER A 258 3.31 3.68 -0.76
CA SER A 258 2.08 3.36 -1.48
C SER A 258 2.38 3.15 -2.96
N ILE A 259 1.87 2.07 -3.54
CA ILE A 259 2.14 1.67 -4.92
C ILE A 259 0.83 1.57 -5.68
N ASP A 260 0.70 2.35 -6.74
CA ASP A 260 -0.29 2.11 -7.79
C ASP A 260 0.30 1.12 -8.80
N CYS A 261 -0.29 -0.08 -8.92
CA CYS A 261 0.18 -1.10 -9.86
C CYS A 261 0.20 -0.63 -11.33
N ALA A 262 -0.55 0.41 -11.67
CA ALA A 262 -0.52 1.00 -13.01
C ALA A 262 0.86 1.58 -13.38
N VAL A 263 1.68 1.96 -12.38
CA VAL A 263 3.02 2.52 -12.59
C VAL A 263 3.95 1.61 -13.38
N PHE A 264 3.72 0.28 -13.33
CA PHE A 264 4.57 -0.71 -14.02
C PHE A 264 4.30 -0.81 -15.53
N GLY A 265 3.26 -0.16 -16.05
CA GLY A 265 2.83 -0.30 -17.43
C GLY A 265 2.24 -1.68 -17.77
N GLN A 266 1.55 -1.76 -18.91
CA GLN A 266 0.80 -2.97 -19.31
C GLN A 266 1.70 -4.19 -19.57
N VAL A 267 2.99 -3.99 -19.87
CA VAL A 267 3.93 -5.09 -20.11
C VAL A 267 4.16 -5.90 -18.85
N ALA A 268 4.26 -5.26 -17.69
CA ALA A 268 4.52 -5.91 -16.41
C ALA A 268 3.23 -6.08 -15.57
N ALA A 269 2.27 -5.18 -15.71
CA ALA A 269 1.03 -5.17 -14.94
C ALA A 269 -0.19 -4.91 -15.86
N PRO A 270 -0.65 -5.90 -16.63
CA PRO A 270 -1.80 -5.75 -17.52
C PRO A 270 -3.14 -5.59 -16.78
N GLY A 271 -3.25 -6.16 -15.59
CA GLY A 271 -4.45 -6.21 -14.76
C GLY A 271 -4.57 -5.02 -13.82
N VAL A 272 -4.73 -3.81 -14.36
CA VAL A 272 -4.90 -2.58 -13.59
C VAL A 272 -6.11 -1.78 -14.05
N SER A 273 -6.61 -0.91 -13.16
CA SER A 273 -7.80 -0.09 -13.45
C SER A 273 -7.51 1.07 -14.42
N GLU A 274 -6.30 1.62 -14.42
CA GLU A 274 -5.86 2.72 -15.28
C GLU A 274 -4.57 2.33 -16.02
N PRO A 275 -4.67 1.54 -17.11
CA PRO A 275 -3.48 1.03 -17.79
C PRO A 275 -2.71 2.12 -18.53
N ILE A 276 -1.38 2.07 -18.46
CA ILE A 276 -0.45 2.87 -19.25
C ILE A 276 0.43 1.94 -20.09
N ALA A 277 0.88 2.42 -21.24
CA ALA A 277 1.64 1.58 -22.16
C ALA A 277 3.02 1.17 -21.63
N LEU A 278 3.76 2.13 -21.10
CA LEU A 278 5.10 1.98 -20.57
C LEU A 278 5.14 2.46 -19.13
N GLY A 279 6.02 1.91 -18.31
CA GLY A 279 6.15 2.26 -16.91
C GLY A 279 7.47 1.81 -16.32
N VAL A 280 7.60 1.94 -15.01
CA VAL A 280 8.83 1.60 -14.29
C VAL A 280 9.05 0.09 -14.24
N ALA A 281 10.31 -0.34 -14.28
CA ALA A 281 10.64 -1.74 -14.10
C ALA A 281 10.35 -2.20 -12.66
N PRO A 282 9.70 -3.36 -12.46
CA PRO A 282 9.35 -3.86 -11.13
C PRO A 282 10.52 -4.06 -10.18
N GLY A 283 11.71 -4.34 -10.70
CA GLY A 283 12.92 -4.62 -9.91
C GLY A 283 13.32 -3.50 -8.95
N ALA A 284 13.20 -2.24 -9.38
CA ALA A 284 13.49 -1.08 -8.54
C ALA A 284 12.52 -0.99 -7.34
N VAL A 285 11.23 -1.18 -7.62
CA VAL A 285 10.17 -1.10 -6.61
C VAL A 285 10.21 -2.29 -5.64
N LEU A 286 10.54 -3.51 -6.13
CA LEU A 286 10.79 -4.68 -5.29
C LEU A 286 11.94 -4.44 -4.30
N ARG A 287 13.05 -3.86 -4.76
CA ARG A 287 14.18 -3.48 -3.88
C ARG A 287 13.75 -2.45 -2.84
N ALA A 288 12.99 -1.43 -3.23
CA ALA A 288 12.48 -0.43 -2.30
C ALA A 288 11.52 -1.04 -1.26
N ALA A 289 10.65 -1.96 -1.65
CA ALA A 289 9.77 -2.67 -0.73
C ALA A 289 10.56 -3.53 0.29
N SER A 290 11.59 -4.26 -0.18
CA SER A 290 12.49 -5.01 0.71
C SER A 290 13.30 -4.08 1.62
N HIS A 291 13.78 -2.95 1.12
CA HIS A 291 14.53 -1.96 1.90
C HIS A 291 13.66 -1.33 3.00
N LEU A 292 12.41 -0.99 2.68
CA LEU A 292 11.43 -0.49 3.67
C LEU A 292 11.27 -1.44 4.87
N ALA A 293 11.36 -2.75 4.63
CA ALA A 293 11.30 -3.75 5.69
C ALA A 293 12.46 -3.64 6.70
N ALA A 294 13.61 -3.13 6.29
CA ALA A 294 14.79 -2.93 7.14
C ALA A 294 14.74 -1.63 7.95
N CYS A 295 13.77 -0.74 7.70
CA CYS A 295 13.62 0.48 8.47
C CYS A 295 13.39 0.20 9.95
N ASN A 296 14.08 0.98 10.80
CA ASN A 296 13.95 0.91 12.25
C ASN A 296 12.77 1.75 12.80
N ARG A 297 11.85 2.14 11.95
CA ARG A 297 10.62 2.87 12.26
C ARG A 297 9.40 2.04 11.93
N PRO A 298 8.22 2.35 12.50
CA PRO A 298 6.97 1.82 12.00
C PRO A 298 6.80 2.03 10.50
N THR A 299 6.52 0.96 9.75
CA THR A 299 6.34 1.03 8.29
C THR A 299 5.00 0.44 7.87
N LEU A 300 4.53 0.85 6.69
CA LEU A 300 3.34 0.34 6.02
C LEU A 300 3.57 0.31 4.52
N LEU A 301 3.08 -0.73 3.85
CA LEU A 301 3.04 -0.83 2.39
C LEU A 301 1.60 -0.90 1.90
N GLY A 302 1.18 0.05 1.08
CA GLY A 302 -0.06 0.01 0.30
C GLY A 302 0.18 -0.53 -1.11
N ILE A 303 -0.70 -1.40 -1.62
CA ILE A 303 -0.68 -1.93 -2.98
C ILE A 303 -2.07 -1.76 -3.58
N HIS A 304 -2.20 -0.97 -4.63
CA HIS A 304 -3.46 -0.49 -5.19
C HIS A 304 -3.56 -0.68 -6.69
N GLY A 305 -4.76 -0.50 -7.23
CA GLY A 305 -5.01 -0.52 -8.66
C GLY A 305 -5.02 -1.90 -9.31
N LEU A 306 -4.73 -2.98 -8.57
CA LEU A 306 -4.86 -4.35 -9.06
C LEU A 306 -6.31 -4.65 -9.46
N ASN A 307 -6.50 -4.99 -10.74
CA ASN A 307 -7.81 -5.29 -11.30
C ASN A 307 -7.84 -6.68 -11.94
N PRO A 308 -8.31 -7.69 -11.22
CA PRO A 308 -8.31 -9.09 -11.67
C PRO A 308 -9.10 -9.35 -12.95
N ARG A 309 -10.08 -8.50 -13.29
CA ARG A 309 -10.88 -8.67 -14.53
C ARG A 309 -10.07 -8.49 -15.81
N PHE A 310 -8.96 -7.75 -15.73
CA PHE A 310 -8.07 -7.48 -16.85
C PHE A 310 -6.70 -8.13 -16.68
N ASP A 311 -6.52 -8.95 -15.63
CA ASP A 311 -5.24 -9.57 -15.32
C ASP A 311 -5.07 -10.88 -16.10
N GLN A 312 -4.14 -10.88 -17.04
CA GLN A 312 -3.82 -12.06 -17.85
C GLN A 312 -2.96 -13.03 -17.03
N ASP A 313 -3.41 -14.26 -16.90
CA ASP A 313 -2.72 -15.33 -16.15
C ASP A 313 -2.33 -14.96 -14.71
N GLY A 314 -2.94 -13.93 -14.14
CA GLY A 314 -2.59 -13.42 -12.82
C GLY A 314 -1.22 -12.74 -12.76
N ALA A 315 -0.73 -12.19 -13.85
CA ALA A 315 0.60 -11.57 -13.92
C ALA A 315 0.75 -10.41 -12.93
N THR A 316 -0.24 -9.50 -12.91
CA THR A 316 -0.26 -8.36 -11.98
C THR A 316 -0.44 -8.81 -10.55
N ALA A 317 -1.33 -9.78 -10.30
CA ALA A 317 -1.57 -10.31 -8.96
C ALA A 317 -0.32 -11.02 -8.39
N ARG A 318 0.43 -11.74 -9.23
CA ARG A 318 1.71 -12.34 -8.82
C ARG A 318 2.77 -11.29 -8.51
N LEU A 319 2.85 -10.22 -9.29
CA LEU A 319 3.75 -9.10 -9.02
C LEU A 319 3.37 -8.41 -7.70
N ALA A 320 2.10 -8.10 -7.49
CA ALA A 320 1.58 -7.50 -6.27
C ALA A 320 1.85 -8.41 -5.03
N ALA A 321 1.62 -9.72 -5.15
CA ALA A 321 1.96 -10.69 -4.10
C ALA A 321 3.46 -10.74 -3.81
N ARG A 322 4.32 -10.62 -4.83
CA ARG A 322 5.77 -10.57 -4.66
C ARG A 322 6.22 -9.29 -3.97
N LEU A 323 5.62 -8.14 -4.27
CA LEU A 323 5.87 -6.86 -3.57
C LEU A 323 5.52 -6.98 -2.09
N ALA A 324 4.33 -7.49 -1.78
CA ALA A 324 3.90 -7.75 -0.40
C ALA A 324 4.87 -8.69 0.32
N TRP A 325 5.27 -9.78 -0.32
CA TRP A 325 6.21 -10.75 0.23
C TRP A 325 7.59 -10.13 0.50
N SER A 326 8.15 -9.39 -0.48
CA SER A 326 9.46 -8.73 -0.31
C SER A 326 9.46 -7.74 0.86
N TYR A 327 8.39 -6.98 1.04
CA TYR A 327 8.25 -6.08 2.18
C TYR A 327 8.05 -6.85 3.50
N LEU A 328 7.14 -7.81 3.55
CA LEU A 328 6.81 -8.51 4.80
C LEU A 328 7.98 -9.35 5.31
N THR A 329 8.77 -9.93 4.42
CA THR A 329 9.91 -10.79 4.77
C THR A 329 11.24 -10.04 4.85
N GLY A 330 11.38 -8.91 4.14
CA GLY A 330 12.65 -8.22 3.94
C GLY A 330 13.57 -8.93 2.93
N TRP A 331 13.07 -9.92 2.20
CA TRP A 331 13.82 -10.66 1.18
C TRP A 331 13.52 -10.11 -0.21
N MET A 332 14.50 -10.25 -1.10
CA MET A 332 14.33 -9.96 -2.54
C MET A 332 14.10 -11.20 -3.35
#